data_8bed8385cb118cc6ebdc287b4aef5536
#
_entry.id   8bed8385cb118cc6ebdc287b4aef5536
#
_cell.length_a   1.000
_cell.length_b   1.000
_cell.length_c   1.000
_cell.angle_alpha   90.00
_cell.angle_beta   90.00
_cell.angle_gamma   90.00
#
_symmetry.space_group_name_H-M   'P 1'
#
loop_
_entity.id
_entity.type
_entity.pdbx_description
1 polymer ?
#
loop_
_entity_poly.entity_id
_entity_poly.type
_entity_poly.pdbx_seq_one_letter_code
_entity_poly.pdbx_strand_id
1 'polypeptide(L)'
;MPRRFHKHKLLLDENLSPRTAFPSLNRTFDVKHVRDDFQSGGISDPQVYEVAVKQQRLLLTFNIKHFRSLAGTKRDAGIIGISSHLTAAQTDTKLVAFLHRHSPKALSGKFFDLTGETAA
;
A
#
# COMPACT_ATOMS: atom_id res chain seq x y z
N MET A 1 21.34 -19.47 -6.23
CA MET A 1 20.01 -19.18 -6.23
C MET A 1 19.73 -17.76 -6.59
N PRO A 2 18.86 -17.56 -7.40
CA PRO A 2 18.58 -16.25 -7.81
C PRO A 2 18.05 -15.45 -6.70
N ARG A 3 18.42 -14.21 -6.64
CA ARG A 3 17.94 -13.36 -5.69
C ARG A 3 16.51 -13.15 -5.88
N ARG A 4 15.78 -13.16 -4.83
CA ARG A 4 14.38 -12.91 -4.91
C ARG A 4 14.13 -11.51 -5.40
N PHE A 5 13.24 -11.36 -6.35
CA PHE A 5 12.90 -10.07 -6.87
C PHE A 5 11.45 -9.78 -6.59
N HIS A 6 11.17 -8.70 -5.90
CA HIS A 6 9.80 -8.32 -5.58
C HIS A 6 9.37 -7.22 -6.55
N LYS A 7 8.32 -7.51 -7.32
CA LYS A 7 7.80 -6.55 -8.28
C LYS A 7 7.39 -5.25 -7.62
N HIS A 8 6.76 -5.34 -6.45
CA HIS A 8 6.31 -4.15 -5.75
C HIS A 8 6.84 -4.10 -4.32
N LYS A 9 7.08 -2.90 -3.84
CA LYS A 9 7.42 -2.66 -2.45
C LYS A 9 6.26 -1.86 -1.87
N LEU A 10 5.71 -2.30 -0.75
CA LEU A 10 4.50 -1.74 -0.18
C LEU A 10 4.71 -1.23 1.23
N LEU A 11 3.95 -0.18 1.60
CA LEU A 11 3.95 0.33 2.96
C LEU A 11 2.51 0.34 3.43
N LEU A 12 2.21 -0.32 4.54
CA LEU A 12 0.88 -0.34 5.12
C LEU A 12 0.77 0.81 6.13
N ASP A 13 -0.30 1.61 5.98
CA ASP A 13 -0.57 2.70 6.90
C ASP A 13 -0.91 2.13 8.27
N GLU A 14 -0.72 2.94 9.33
CA GLU A 14 -0.84 2.42 10.69
C GLU A 14 -2.24 1.90 11.02
N ASN A 15 -3.31 2.34 10.38
CA ASN A 15 -4.63 1.83 10.67
C ASN A 15 -4.95 0.51 9.98
N LEU A 16 -4.01 -0.03 9.20
CA LEU A 16 -4.17 -1.35 8.65
C LEU A 16 -3.61 -2.37 9.63
N SER A 17 -4.05 -3.60 9.53
CA SER A 17 -3.49 -4.70 10.31
C SER A 17 -2.03 -4.89 9.93
N PRO A 18 -1.22 -5.52 10.79
CA PRO A 18 0.16 -5.79 10.46
C PRO A 18 0.30 -6.65 9.20
N ARG A 19 1.47 -6.62 8.59
CA ARG A 19 1.69 -7.33 7.33
C ARG A 19 1.40 -8.83 7.42
N THR A 20 1.52 -9.40 8.59
CA THR A 20 1.25 -10.84 8.76
C THR A 20 -0.22 -11.18 8.60
N ALA A 21 -1.12 -10.19 8.65
CA ALA A 21 -2.54 -10.42 8.41
C ALA A 21 -2.85 -10.54 6.92
N PHE A 22 -1.86 -10.27 6.06
CA PHE A 22 -2.02 -10.33 4.62
C PHE A 22 -0.98 -11.31 4.06
N PRO A 23 -1.17 -12.61 4.31
CA PRO A 23 -0.12 -13.59 4.02
C PRO A 23 0.27 -13.70 2.54
N SER A 24 -0.67 -13.62 1.63
CA SER A 24 -0.32 -13.72 0.20
C SER A 24 0.44 -12.48 -0.25
N LEU A 25 -0.01 -11.32 0.20
CA LEU A 25 0.65 -10.06 -0.11
C LEU A 25 2.07 -10.06 0.44
N ASN A 26 2.21 -10.45 1.70
CA ASN A 26 3.50 -10.44 2.39
C ASN A 26 4.49 -11.44 1.77
N ARG A 27 3.99 -12.56 1.26
CA ARG A 27 4.85 -13.56 0.65
C ARG A 27 5.25 -13.17 -0.77
N THR A 28 4.36 -12.49 -1.50
CA THR A 28 4.58 -12.17 -2.90
C THR A 28 5.39 -10.89 -3.10
N PHE A 29 5.18 -9.91 -2.24
CA PHE A 29 5.82 -8.61 -2.39
C PHE A 29 6.60 -8.22 -1.14
N ASP A 30 7.35 -7.15 -1.21
CA ASP A 30 8.10 -6.64 -0.06
C ASP A 30 7.18 -5.70 0.70
N VAL A 31 6.61 -6.15 1.81
CA VAL A 31 5.61 -5.40 2.57
C VAL A 31 6.17 -4.97 3.92
N LYS A 32 5.96 -3.71 4.26
CA LYS A 32 6.33 -3.18 5.58
C LYS A 32 5.13 -2.41 6.14
N HIS A 33 5.06 -2.29 7.45
CA HIS A 33 4.00 -1.56 8.13
C HIS A 33 4.64 -0.36 8.81
N VAL A 34 4.03 0.81 8.67
CA VAL A 34 4.66 2.05 9.14
C VAL A 34 4.92 2.02 10.64
N ARG A 35 4.00 1.48 11.44
CA ARG A 35 4.21 1.42 12.87
C ARG A 35 5.10 0.27 13.27
N ASP A 36 4.80 -0.92 12.77
CA ASP A 36 5.48 -2.13 13.24
C ASP A 36 6.89 -2.31 12.67
N ASP A 37 7.11 -1.87 11.46
CA ASP A 37 8.42 -2.10 10.83
C ASP A 37 9.31 -0.86 10.82
N PHE A 38 8.72 0.34 10.91
CA PHE A 38 9.53 1.55 10.94
C PHE A 38 9.32 2.35 12.23
N GLN A 39 8.52 1.80 13.15
CA GLN A 39 8.28 2.44 14.45
C GLN A 39 7.82 3.89 14.30
N SER A 40 7.03 4.17 13.31
CA SER A 40 6.54 5.51 13.04
C SER A 40 5.06 5.65 13.27
N GLY A 41 4.54 5.04 14.31
CA GLY A 41 3.13 5.18 14.66
C GLY A 41 2.84 6.56 15.17
N GLY A 42 1.64 7.05 14.94
CA GLY A 42 1.22 8.36 15.46
C GLY A 42 1.70 9.55 14.65
N ILE A 43 2.33 9.34 13.52
CA ILE A 43 2.76 10.46 12.70
C ILE A 43 1.62 10.87 11.77
N SER A 44 1.67 12.07 11.23
CA SER A 44 0.61 12.59 10.39
C SER A 44 0.60 11.92 9.02
N ASP A 45 -0.51 12.06 8.29
CA ASP A 45 -0.63 11.48 6.94
C ASP A 45 0.46 11.97 6.00
N PRO A 46 0.79 13.26 5.94
CA PRO A 46 1.91 13.68 5.10
C PRO A 46 3.22 13.03 5.49
N GLN A 47 3.44 12.80 6.80
CA GLN A 47 4.67 12.16 7.24
C GLN A 47 4.70 10.68 6.85
N VAL A 48 3.54 10.00 6.88
CA VAL A 48 3.45 8.62 6.42
C VAL A 48 3.80 8.55 4.94
N TYR A 49 3.27 9.51 4.17
CA TYR A 49 3.56 9.54 2.74
C TYR A 49 5.04 9.82 2.50
N GLU A 50 5.67 10.63 3.35
CA GLU A 50 7.11 10.87 3.23
C GLU A 50 7.89 9.59 3.44
N VAL A 51 7.48 8.74 4.37
CA VAL A 51 8.14 7.47 4.61
C VAL A 51 8.01 6.60 3.35
N ALA A 52 6.83 6.59 2.73
CA ALA A 52 6.61 5.82 1.52
C ALA A 52 7.53 6.30 0.39
N VAL A 53 7.65 7.60 0.24
CA VAL A 53 8.51 8.18 -0.78
C VAL A 53 9.97 7.84 -0.53
N LYS A 54 10.44 8.02 0.71
CA LYS A 54 11.81 7.75 1.02
C LYS A 54 12.16 6.29 0.86
N GLN A 55 11.24 5.39 1.18
CA GLN A 55 11.47 3.96 1.07
C GLN A 55 11.11 3.44 -0.32
N GLN A 56 10.62 4.30 -1.20
CA GLN A 56 10.18 3.93 -2.54
C GLN A 56 9.15 2.82 -2.49
N ARG A 57 8.13 3.04 -1.66
CA ARG A 57 7.07 2.06 -1.44
C ARG A 57 5.71 2.62 -1.83
N LEU A 58 4.84 1.75 -2.35
CA LEU A 58 3.47 2.10 -2.67
C LEU A 58 2.69 2.10 -1.36
N LEU A 59 1.95 3.12 -1.06
CA LEU A 59 1.25 3.24 0.21
C LEU A 59 -0.15 2.65 0.12
N LEU A 60 -0.53 1.82 1.09
CA LEU A 60 -1.86 1.24 1.18
C LEU A 60 -2.54 1.82 2.40
N THR A 61 -3.77 2.31 2.27
CA THR A 61 -4.45 2.97 3.38
C THR A 61 -5.97 2.84 3.30
N PHE A 62 -6.65 2.89 4.45
CA PHE A 62 -8.08 3.00 4.50
C PHE A 62 -8.46 4.49 4.46
N ASN A 63 -7.52 5.40 4.72
CA ASN A 63 -7.83 6.82 4.92
C ASN A 63 -7.83 7.56 3.59
N ILE A 64 -8.75 7.19 2.72
CA ILE A 64 -8.78 7.63 1.35
C ILE A 64 -8.85 9.13 1.19
N LYS A 65 -9.77 9.77 1.94
CA LYS A 65 -9.94 11.19 1.81
C LYS A 65 -8.68 11.96 2.06
N HIS A 66 -7.95 11.62 3.10
CA HIS A 66 -6.76 12.36 3.47
C HIS A 66 -5.60 12.10 2.52
N PHE A 67 -5.46 10.87 2.05
CA PHE A 67 -4.33 10.53 1.21
C PHE A 67 -4.55 10.87 -0.26
N ARG A 68 -5.81 10.98 -0.70
CA ARG A 68 -6.10 11.32 -2.09
C ARG A 68 -5.43 12.64 -2.49
N SER A 69 -5.46 13.62 -1.60
CA SER A 69 -4.89 14.93 -1.91
C SER A 69 -3.37 14.92 -1.91
N LEU A 70 -2.75 13.88 -1.34
CA LEU A 70 -1.30 13.81 -1.31
C LEU A 70 -0.73 13.14 -2.56
N ALA A 71 -1.54 12.39 -3.29
CA ALA A 71 -1.06 11.70 -4.47
C ALA A 71 -0.60 12.71 -5.51
N GLY A 72 0.55 12.48 -6.08
CA GLY A 72 1.08 13.39 -7.07
C GLY A 72 1.89 14.54 -6.53
N THR A 73 1.86 14.77 -5.21
CA THR A 73 2.68 15.83 -4.62
C THR A 73 4.13 15.41 -4.58
N LYS A 74 4.38 14.08 -4.55
CA LYS A 74 5.75 13.55 -4.64
C LYS A 74 5.75 12.60 -5.82
N ARG A 75 6.88 12.51 -6.48
CA ARG A 75 6.89 11.81 -7.71
C ARG A 75 6.91 10.33 -7.63
N ASP A 76 7.49 9.77 -6.67
CA ASP A 76 7.83 8.36 -6.68
C ASP A 76 6.96 7.43 -5.89
N ALA A 77 5.95 7.91 -5.23
CA ALA A 77 5.08 7.03 -4.45
C ALA A 77 3.65 7.10 -4.95
N GLY A 78 3.06 5.94 -5.16
CA GLY A 78 1.64 5.84 -5.46
C GLY A 78 0.88 5.51 -4.20
N ILE A 79 -0.43 5.65 -4.23
CA ILE A 79 -1.29 5.38 -3.09
C ILE A 79 -2.46 4.52 -3.55
N ILE A 80 -2.77 3.47 -2.79
CA ILE A 80 -3.95 2.66 -3.05
C ILE A 80 -4.87 2.77 -1.84
N GLY A 81 -6.07 3.27 -2.07
CA GLY A 81 -7.10 3.34 -1.03
C GLY A 81 -7.92 2.06 -1.05
N ILE A 82 -8.15 1.46 0.10
CA ILE A 82 -8.90 0.21 0.20
C ILE A 82 -10.04 0.37 1.16
N SER A 83 -11.07 -0.46 1.03
CA SER A 83 -12.24 -0.38 1.87
C SER A 83 -12.01 -1.02 3.23
N SER A 84 -12.40 -0.33 4.29
CA SER A 84 -12.30 -0.88 5.62
C SER A 84 -13.41 -1.91 5.87
N HIS A 85 -14.34 -2.09 4.93
CA HIS A 85 -15.39 -3.08 5.09
C HIS A 85 -14.94 -4.47 4.65
N LEU A 86 -13.82 -4.61 4.03
CA LEU A 86 -13.33 -5.93 3.62
C LEU A 86 -12.58 -6.59 4.77
N THR A 87 -12.63 -7.91 4.83
CA THR A 87 -11.81 -8.64 5.80
C THR A 87 -10.36 -8.56 5.35
N ALA A 88 -9.43 -8.91 6.23
CA ALA A 88 -8.03 -8.95 5.86
C ALA A 88 -7.79 -9.94 4.72
N ALA A 89 -8.47 -11.09 4.75
CA ALA A 89 -8.33 -12.08 3.69
C ALA A 89 -8.83 -11.56 2.34
N GLN A 90 -9.95 -10.84 2.34
CA GLN A 90 -10.48 -10.27 1.12
C GLN A 90 -9.55 -9.20 0.57
N THR A 91 -9.02 -8.37 1.45
CA THR A 91 -8.08 -7.32 1.07
C THR A 91 -6.81 -7.94 0.48
N ASP A 92 -6.31 -8.97 1.12
CA ASP A 92 -5.10 -9.67 0.69
C ASP A 92 -5.27 -10.18 -0.75
N THR A 93 -6.36 -10.88 -1.02
CA THR A 93 -6.64 -11.43 -2.34
C THR A 93 -6.79 -10.35 -3.39
N LYS A 94 -7.55 -9.29 -3.05
CA LYS A 94 -7.81 -8.22 -3.99
C LYS A 94 -6.55 -7.46 -4.35
N LEU A 95 -5.71 -7.18 -3.38
CA LEU A 95 -4.48 -6.44 -3.62
C LEU A 95 -3.48 -7.24 -4.43
N VAL A 96 -3.33 -8.52 -4.14
CA VAL A 96 -2.42 -9.35 -4.91
C VAL A 96 -2.84 -9.37 -6.38
N ALA A 97 -4.14 -9.54 -6.65
CA ALA A 97 -4.65 -9.54 -8.00
C ALA A 97 -4.41 -8.20 -8.71
N PHE A 98 -4.67 -7.11 -8.01
CA PHE A 98 -4.48 -5.78 -8.58
C PHE A 98 -3.02 -5.54 -8.92
N LEU A 99 -2.13 -5.89 -7.99
CA LEU A 99 -0.71 -5.62 -8.15
C LEU A 99 -0.07 -6.49 -9.23
N HIS A 100 -0.59 -7.68 -9.45
CA HIS A 100 -0.08 -8.52 -10.53
C HIS A 100 -0.39 -7.92 -11.89
N ARG A 101 -1.46 -7.14 -11.99
CA ARG A 101 -1.88 -6.57 -13.28
C ARG A 101 -1.22 -5.24 -13.60
N HIS A 102 -0.47 -4.67 -12.66
CA HIS A 102 0.10 -3.34 -12.88
C HIS A 102 1.59 -3.32 -12.59
N SER A 103 2.34 -2.58 -13.37
CA SER A 103 3.77 -2.42 -13.10
C SER A 103 3.97 -1.33 -12.06
N PRO A 104 5.07 -1.33 -11.35
CA PRO A 104 5.35 -0.25 -10.40
C PRO A 104 5.34 1.13 -11.07
N LYS A 105 5.82 1.21 -12.28
CA LYS A 105 5.86 2.47 -12.99
C LYS A 105 4.45 3.00 -13.27
N ALA A 106 3.51 2.11 -13.58
CA ALA A 106 2.15 2.51 -13.84
C ALA A 106 1.46 3.07 -12.60
N LEU A 107 1.92 2.68 -11.41
CA LEU A 107 1.29 3.10 -10.17
C LEU A 107 1.98 4.31 -9.53
N SER A 108 3.18 4.63 -9.97
CA SER A 108 3.98 5.66 -9.33
C SER A 108 3.30 7.03 -9.38
N GLY A 109 3.22 7.69 -8.25
CA GLY A 109 2.67 9.05 -8.15
C GLY A 109 1.17 9.16 -8.38
N LYS A 110 0.45 8.04 -8.44
CA LYS A 110 -0.98 8.06 -8.72
C LYS A 110 -1.79 7.54 -7.56
N PHE A 111 -3.08 7.83 -7.55
CA PHE A 111 -3.97 7.34 -6.52
C PHE A 111 -4.96 6.38 -7.16
N PHE A 112 -5.09 5.18 -6.56
CA PHE A 112 -6.06 4.20 -7.03
C PHE A 112 -7.04 3.88 -5.91
N ASP A 113 -8.33 4.00 -6.19
CA ASP A 113 -9.36 3.76 -5.21
C ASP A 113 -9.99 2.40 -5.50
N LEU A 114 -9.72 1.43 -4.64
CA LEU A 114 -10.27 0.09 -4.83
C LEU A 114 -11.53 -0.15 -4.04
N THR A 115 -12.11 0.89 -3.43
CA THR A 115 -13.25 0.69 -2.56
C THR A 115 -14.51 0.33 -3.30
N GLY A 116 -14.68 0.82 -4.48
CA GLY A 116 -15.92 0.60 -5.18
C GLY A 116 -15.87 -0.41 -6.28
N GLU A 117 -14.75 -1.07 -6.48
CA GLU A 117 -14.70 -1.84 -7.53
C GLU A 117 -15.24 -3.11 -7.45
N THR A 118 -15.87 -3.37 -6.49
CA THR A 118 -16.50 -4.61 -6.38
C THR A 118 -17.47 -4.79 -7.44
N ALA A 119 -17.85 -3.77 -8.01
CA ALA A 119 -18.85 -3.88 -8.96
C ALA A 119 -18.41 -4.73 -10.04
N ALA A 120 -17.41 -4.93 -10.22
CA ALA A 120 -17.10 -5.64 -11.32
C ALA A 120 -17.38 -6.75 -11.67
#